data_a9c3d8501f9544cd2d0f01d4dc9791d0
#
_entry.id   a9c3d8501f9544cd2d0f01d4dc9791d0
#
_cell.length_a   1.000
_cell.length_b   1.000
_cell.length_c   1.000
_cell.angle_alpha   90.00
_cell.angle_beta   90.00
_cell.angle_gamma   90.00
#
_symmetry.space_group_name_H-M   'P 1'
#
loop_
_entity.id
_entity.type
_entity.pdbx_description
1 polymer ?
#
loop_
_entity_poly.entity_id
_entity_poly.type
_entity_poly.pdbx_seq_one_letter_code
_entity_poly.pdbx_strand_id
1 'polypeptide(L)'
;MNDIVRIGPGQTQQSTTKFVGISVDERERERALRERFAIFWEAVSGEPRAHYDEFISASPLVGDVDLEAVDADRVRGWWVRPRHPKPGQAILFLHGGGYVLGSAKAYRGFVSQIVSRAGIPALVVDYPLASEATLPAAPDAAKAAWRWLVAQGFDRIAVVGDSAGGGLSLVTLAELIREPVGAAPTAGVVFSPWTDLAFTGASMKDLTVADPLIGYEYLQDCARKYLGAADPHDPLASPLFGDLRGLPPLLIQVGTDERLLDDARRYADLATLAGVSVELEIFEGMHHVFQLDVAHLETSRAALDSAAQFLRNAFDGR
;
A
#
# COMPACT_ATOMS: atom_id res chain seq x y z
N MET A 1 9.10 -24.82 0.47
CA MET A 1 9.34 -25.41 1.80
C MET A 1 8.60 -24.54 2.79
N ASN A 2 7.61 -25.08 3.49
CA ASN A 2 6.84 -24.31 4.48
C ASN A 2 7.60 -24.39 5.81
N ASP A 3 8.27 -23.30 6.17
CA ASP A 3 8.91 -23.20 7.49
C ASP A 3 7.86 -22.80 8.53
N ILE A 4 7.43 -23.78 9.33
CA ILE A 4 6.55 -23.58 10.48
C ILE A 4 7.44 -23.26 11.69
N VAL A 5 7.51 -22.02 12.09
CA VAL A 5 8.12 -21.64 13.38
C VAL A 5 7.08 -21.88 14.48
N ARG A 6 7.31 -22.91 15.33
CA ARG A 6 6.47 -23.19 16.50
C ARG A 6 6.86 -22.31 17.67
N ILE A 7 6.00 -21.40 18.07
CA ILE A 7 6.07 -20.64 19.31
C ILE A 7 4.92 -21.14 20.22
N GLY A 8 5.19 -21.43 21.46
CA GLY A 8 4.44 -21.98 22.60
C GLY A 8 2.91 -22.17 22.55
N PRO A 9 2.27 -22.84 23.54
CA PRO A 9 0.90 -23.29 23.46
C PRO A 9 -0.11 -22.14 23.62
N GLY A 10 -0.72 -21.72 22.51
CA GLY A 10 -1.82 -20.78 22.50
C GLY A 10 -1.83 -19.93 21.23
N GLN A 11 -2.47 -20.41 20.17
CA GLN A 11 -2.62 -19.82 18.85
C GLN A 11 -1.40 -19.94 17.91
N THR A 12 -1.49 -20.85 16.98
CA THR A 12 -0.64 -20.91 15.78
C THR A 12 -1.06 -19.76 14.86
N GLN A 13 -0.45 -18.58 15.03
CA GLN A 13 -0.44 -17.54 13.98
C GLN A 13 0.45 -18.07 12.85
N GLN A 14 -0.16 -18.46 11.75
CA GLN A 14 0.56 -18.96 10.58
C GLN A 14 0.97 -17.75 9.72
N SER A 15 2.24 -17.38 9.81
CA SER A 15 2.82 -16.51 8.76
C SER A 15 3.22 -17.38 7.57
N THR A 16 2.93 -16.91 6.36
CA THR A 16 3.23 -17.64 5.13
C THR A 16 3.96 -16.74 4.15
N THR A 17 4.99 -17.29 3.51
CA THR A 17 5.61 -16.64 2.35
C THR A 17 5.32 -17.48 1.11
N LYS A 18 4.71 -16.84 0.11
CA LYS A 18 4.35 -17.46 -1.15
C LYS A 18 5.13 -16.81 -2.29
N PHE A 19 5.87 -17.62 -3.03
CA PHE A 19 6.46 -17.19 -4.30
C PHE A 19 5.51 -17.52 -5.44
N VAL A 20 5.17 -16.50 -6.23
CA VAL A 20 4.26 -16.61 -7.37
C VAL A 20 5.08 -16.48 -8.65
N GLY A 21 5.27 -17.59 -9.35
CA GLY A 21 5.89 -17.59 -10.68
C GLY A 21 4.94 -17.04 -11.74
N ILE A 22 5.51 -16.52 -12.83
CA ILE A 22 4.75 -16.02 -13.97
C ILE A 22 5.02 -16.83 -15.23
N SER A 23 4.08 -16.86 -16.17
CA SER A 23 4.27 -17.50 -17.48
C SER A 23 5.24 -16.70 -18.35
N VAL A 24 5.76 -17.35 -19.41
CA VAL A 24 6.61 -16.67 -20.41
C VAL A 24 5.86 -15.52 -21.08
N ASP A 25 4.59 -15.75 -21.46
CA ASP A 25 3.75 -14.73 -22.10
C ASP A 25 3.49 -13.53 -21.18
N GLU A 26 3.34 -13.79 -19.88
CA GLU A 26 3.15 -12.73 -18.90
C GLU A 26 4.42 -11.88 -18.72
N ARG A 27 5.57 -12.54 -18.73
CA ARG A 27 6.88 -11.87 -18.71
C ARG A 27 7.11 -10.98 -19.94
N GLU A 28 6.66 -11.42 -21.12
CA GLU A 28 6.73 -10.62 -22.33
C GLU A 28 5.81 -9.39 -22.26
N ARG A 29 4.59 -9.56 -21.74
CA ARG A 29 3.65 -8.44 -21.50
C ARG A 29 4.21 -7.42 -20.51
N GLU A 30 4.83 -7.91 -19.44
CA GLU A 30 5.44 -7.05 -18.43
C GLU A 30 6.62 -6.24 -19.01
N ARG A 31 7.48 -6.86 -19.82
CA ARG A 31 8.56 -6.14 -20.53
C ARG A 31 8.04 -5.06 -21.46
N ALA A 32 6.98 -5.34 -22.20
CA ALA A 32 6.34 -4.34 -23.07
C ALA A 32 5.75 -3.16 -22.26
N LEU A 33 5.30 -3.38 -21.02
CA LEU A 33 4.88 -2.32 -20.13
C LEU A 33 6.05 -1.45 -19.67
N ARG A 34 7.20 -2.04 -19.33
CA ARG A 34 8.42 -1.27 -18.96
C ARG A 34 8.85 -0.31 -20.08
N GLU A 35 8.79 -0.75 -21.33
CA GLU A 35 9.09 0.11 -22.48
C GLU A 35 8.10 1.28 -22.58
N ARG A 36 6.79 1.04 -22.32
CA ARG A 36 5.78 2.10 -22.28
C ARG A 36 6.01 3.09 -21.13
N PHE A 37 6.40 2.60 -19.95
CA PHE A 37 6.73 3.44 -18.81
C PHE A 37 7.93 4.34 -19.13
N ALA A 38 8.99 3.80 -19.73
CA ALA A 38 10.14 4.60 -20.14
C ALA A 38 9.73 5.73 -21.10
N ILE A 39 8.97 5.40 -22.14
CA ILE A 39 8.47 6.40 -23.12
C ILE A 39 7.58 7.45 -22.42
N PHE A 40 6.69 7.01 -21.52
CA PHE A 40 5.81 7.93 -20.79
C PHE A 40 6.61 8.92 -19.93
N TRP A 41 7.59 8.42 -19.17
CA TRP A 41 8.39 9.25 -18.28
C TRP A 41 9.41 10.13 -19.03
N GLU A 42 9.91 9.71 -20.19
CA GLU A 42 10.75 10.56 -21.05
C GLU A 42 9.98 11.73 -21.68
N ALA A 43 8.68 11.56 -21.91
CA ALA A 43 7.82 12.59 -22.48
C ALA A 43 7.33 13.62 -21.45
N VAL A 44 7.64 13.44 -20.16
CA VAL A 44 7.17 14.33 -19.09
C VAL A 44 7.65 15.76 -19.30
N SER A 45 6.69 16.68 -19.46
CA SER A 45 6.91 18.11 -19.49
C SER A 45 5.84 18.81 -18.65
N GLY A 46 6.22 19.70 -17.73
CA GLY A 46 5.30 20.44 -16.88
C GLY A 46 5.31 19.95 -15.42
N GLU A 47 4.16 20.02 -14.74
CA GLU A 47 4.03 19.69 -13.32
C GLU A 47 4.10 18.18 -13.07
N PRO A 48 5.11 17.68 -12.33
CA PRO A 48 5.31 16.24 -12.11
C PRO A 48 4.08 15.53 -11.50
N ARG A 49 3.34 16.22 -10.61
CA ARG A 49 2.14 15.68 -9.99
C ARG A 49 1.04 15.37 -11.01
N ALA A 50 0.84 16.25 -11.98
CA ALA A 50 -0.18 16.06 -13.01
C ALA A 50 0.13 14.85 -13.90
N HIS A 51 1.40 14.64 -14.26
CA HIS A 51 1.83 13.49 -15.05
C HIS A 51 1.72 12.19 -14.25
N TYR A 52 2.10 12.20 -12.96
CA TYR A 52 1.90 11.06 -12.09
C TYR A 52 0.42 10.71 -11.96
N ASP A 53 -0.45 11.70 -11.76
CA ASP A 53 -1.89 11.49 -11.67
C ASP A 53 -2.46 10.94 -12.99
N GLU A 54 -1.95 11.35 -14.15
CA GLU A 54 -2.30 10.78 -15.45
C GLU A 54 -1.90 9.30 -15.52
N PHE A 55 -0.66 8.96 -15.13
CA PHE A 55 -0.17 7.58 -15.09
C PHE A 55 -1.04 6.68 -14.22
N ILE A 56 -1.34 7.09 -12.99
CA ILE A 56 -2.18 6.34 -12.06
C ILE A 56 -3.62 6.20 -12.56
N SER A 57 -4.17 7.26 -13.17
CA SER A 57 -5.54 7.27 -13.72
C SER A 57 -5.72 6.35 -14.94
N ALA A 58 -4.64 5.80 -15.50
CA ALA A 58 -4.71 4.78 -16.54
C ALA A 58 -5.27 3.43 -16.03
N SER A 59 -5.23 3.19 -14.72
CA SER A 59 -5.91 2.03 -14.11
C SER A 59 -7.43 2.15 -14.32
N PRO A 60 -8.09 1.16 -14.96
CA PRO A 60 -9.47 1.30 -15.40
C PRO A 60 -10.45 1.38 -14.22
N LEU A 61 -11.38 2.33 -14.30
CA LEU A 61 -12.49 2.43 -13.37
C LEU A 61 -13.49 1.29 -13.64
N VAL A 62 -13.91 0.58 -12.59
CA VAL A 62 -14.96 -0.45 -12.69
C VAL A 62 -16.34 0.19 -12.64
N GLY A 63 -17.27 -0.28 -13.48
CA GLY A 63 -18.60 0.33 -13.64
C GLY A 63 -19.62 -0.03 -12.56
N ASP A 64 -19.27 -0.85 -11.58
CA ASP A 64 -20.16 -1.30 -10.50
C ASP A 64 -19.91 -0.60 -9.15
N VAL A 65 -19.22 0.51 -9.17
CA VAL A 65 -18.94 1.34 -7.99
C VAL A 65 -19.50 2.76 -8.14
N ASP A 66 -19.86 3.36 -7.01
CA ASP A 66 -20.24 4.76 -6.90
C ASP A 66 -19.06 5.59 -6.38
N LEU A 67 -18.88 6.79 -6.92
CA LEU A 67 -17.82 7.73 -6.56
C LEU A 67 -18.41 8.98 -5.93
N GLU A 68 -17.90 9.37 -4.76
CA GLU A 68 -18.35 10.57 -4.04
C GLU A 68 -17.13 11.31 -3.49
N ALA A 69 -17.02 12.61 -3.79
CA ALA A 69 -15.97 13.44 -3.22
C ALA A 69 -16.24 13.72 -1.73
N VAL A 70 -15.18 13.71 -0.94
CA VAL A 70 -15.22 14.05 0.49
C VAL A 70 -14.40 15.31 0.72
N ASP A 71 -15.02 16.30 1.34
CA ASP A 71 -14.37 17.51 1.85
C ASP A 71 -15.06 17.87 3.20
N ALA A 72 -14.59 17.24 4.26
CA ALA A 72 -15.19 17.32 5.59
C ALA A 72 -14.11 17.52 6.65
N ASP A 73 -14.15 18.63 7.38
CA ASP A 73 -13.19 19.02 8.42
C ASP A 73 -11.73 18.93 7.94
N ARG A 74 -11.01 17.90 8.41
CA ARG A 74 -9.60 17.66 8.06
C ARG A 74 -9.43 16.49 7.09
N VAL A 75 -10.53 15.96 6.52
CA VAL A 75 -10.53 14.79 5.64
C VAL A 75 -10.97 15.21 4.25
N ARG A 76 -10.05 15.10 3.30
CA ARG A 76 -10.32 15.28 1.88
C ARG A 76 -10.02 14.00 1.14
N GLY A 77 -10.76 13.73 0.08
CA GLY A 77 -10.54 12.54 -0.71
C GLY A 77 -11.77 12.09 -1.48
N TRP A 78 -11.87 10.79 -1.69
CA TRP A 78 -12.94 10.18 -2.45
C TRP A 78 -13.41 8.89 -1.80
N TRP A 79 -14.73 8.75 -1.67
CA TRP A 79 -15.35 7.46 -1.49
C TRP A 79 -15.41 6.73 -2.83
N VAL A 80 -15.05 5.45 -2.78
CA VAL A 80 -15.31 4.44 -3.80
C VAL A 80 -16.16 3.37 -3.13
N ARG A 81 -17.43 3.24 -3.54
CA ARG A 81 -18.40 2.38 -2.85
C ARG A 81 -18.95 1.31 -3.79
N PRO A 82 -19.04 0.05 -3.36
CA PRO A 82 -19.77 -0.97 -4.10
C PRO A 82 -21.27 -0.65 -4.04
N ARG A 83 -22.06 -1.14 -5.00
CA ARG A 83 -23.53 -0.89 -5.04
C ARG A 83 -24.26 -1.35 -3.78
N HIS A 84 -23.75 -2.37 -3.10
CA HIS A 84 -24.37 -2.97 -1.91
C HIS A 84 -23.34 -3.12 -0.79
N PRO A 85 -22.88 -2.02 -0.15
CA PRO A 85 -21.90 -2.09 0.92
C PRO A 85 -22.51 -2.73 2.17
N LYS A 86 -21.74 -3.57 2.87
CA LYS A 86 -22.11 -4.05 4.19
C LYS A 86 -21.97 -2.91 5.22
N PRO A 87 -22.93 -2.70 6.11
CA PRO A 87 -22.84 -1.65 7.14
C PRO A 87 -21.64 -1.83 8.05
N GLY A 88 -21.07 -0.73 8.52
CA GLY A 88 -19.97 -0.70 9.49
C GLY A 88 -18.59 -1.09 8.93
N GLN A 89 -18.50 -1.51 7.66
CA GLN A 89 -17.24 -1.91 7.03
C GLN A 89 -16.66 -0.78 6.17
N ALA A 90 -15.35 -0.53 6.28
CA ALA A 90 -14.63 0.40 5.40
C ALA A 90 -13.18 0.00 5.20
N ILE A 91 -12.60 0.47 4.12
CA ILE A 91 -11.16 0.53 3.86
C ILE A 91 -10.73 1.98 3.95
N LEU A 92 -9.68 2.26 4.72
CA LEU A 92 -8.91 3.50 4.63
C LEU A 92 -7.78 3.25 3.63
N PHE A 93 -7.82 3.91 2.47
CA PHE A 93 -6.80 3.76 1.45
C PHE A 93 -5.86 4.97 1.42
N LEU A 94 -4.55 4.71 1.52
CA LEU A 94 -3.48 5.69 1.50
C LEU A 94 -2.64 5.46 0.24
N HIS A 95 -2.61 6.46 -0.64
CA HIS A 95 -2.01 6.32 -1.97
C HIS A 95 -0.48 6.43 -1.98
N GLY A 96 0.16 5.85 -3.00
CA GLY A 96 1.57 6.00 -3.29
C GLY A 96 1.96 7.36 -3.86
N GLY A 97 3.19 7.44 -4.39
CA GLY A 97 3.74 8.67 -4.99
C GLY A 97 4.89 9.28 -4.19
N GLY A 98 5.62 8.48 -3.41
CA GLY A 98 6.84 8.90 -2.70
C GLY A 98 6.62 10.01 -1.67
N TYR A 99 5.40 10.19 -1.17
CA TYR A 99 4.96 11.32 -0.33
C TYR A 99 5.00 12.70 -1.03
N VAL A 100 5.36 12.76 -2.30
CA VAL A 100 5.54 14.03 -3.06
C VAL A 100 4.54 14.18 -4.20
N LEU A 101 3.92 13.10 -4.65
CA LEU A 101 3.01 13.02 -5.79
C LEU A 101 1.73 12.28 -5.42
N GLY A 102 0.75 12.32 -6.32
CA GLY A 102 -0.49 11.57 -6.21
C GLY A 102 -1.66 12.38 -5.70
N SER A 103 -2.85 11.82 -5.90
CA SER A 103 -4.11 12.33 -5.39
C SER A 103 -5.15 11.21 -5.24
N ALA A 104 -6.06 11.36 -4.30
CA ALA A 104 -7.19 10.45 -4.14
C ALA A 104 -8.02 10.35 -5.43
N LYS A 105 -8.12 11.43 -6.19
CA LYS A 105 -8.82 11.48 -7.47
C LYS A 105 -8.19 10.56 -8.52
N ALA A 106 -6.87 10.54 -8.63
CA ALA A 106 -6.15 9.71 -9.57
C ALA A 106 -6.28 8.22 -9.25
N TYR A 107 -6.30 7.88 -7.98
CA TYR A 107 -6.36 6.50 -7.49
C TYR A 107 -7.75 5.84 -7.55
N ARG A 108 -8.81 6.57 -7.94
CA ARG A 108 -10.18 6.03 -8.00
C ARG A 108 -10.30 4.78 -8.87
N GLY A 109 -9.63 4.75 -10.02
CA GLY A 109 -9.60 3.59 -10.91
C GLY A 109 -9.02 2.36 -10.22
N PHE A 110 -7.82 2.48 -9.68
CA PHE A 110 -7.15 1.41 -8.95
C PHE A 110 -7.97 0.92 -7.74
N VAL A 111 -8.42 1.84 -6.90
CA VAL A 111 -9.19 1.48 -5.71
C VAL A 111 -10.55 0.85 -6.07
N SER A 112 -11.16 1.23 -7.20
CA SER A 112 -12.38 0.59 -7.69
C SER A 112 -12.18 -0.90 -7.98
N GLN A 113 -10.99 -1.29 -8.44
CA GLN A 113 -10.65 -2.69 -8.66
C GLN A 113 -10.63 -3.50 -7.36
N ILE A 114 -10.17 -2.90 -6.27
CA ILE A 114 -10.15 -3.51 -4.93
C ILE A 114 -11.57 -3.58 -4.38
N VAL A 115 -12.30 -2.47 -4.43
CA VAL A 115 -13.67 -2.36 -3.91
C VAL A 115 -14.64 -3.31 -4.59
N SER A 116 -14.60 -3.40 -5.91
CA SER A 116 -15.45 -4.31 -6.69
C SER A 116 -15.21 -5.78 -6.30
N ARG A 117 -13.95 -6.18 -6.10
CA ARG A 117 -13.57 -7.54 -5.71
C ARG A 117 -13.88 -7.85 -4.23
N ALA A 118 -13.63 -6.90 -3.34
CA ALA A 118 -13.81 -7.09 -1.90
C ALA A 118 -15.26 -6.92 -1.45
N GLY A 119 -16.04 -6.08 -2.14
CA GLY A 119 -17.37 -5.67 -1.71
C GLY A 119 -17.38 -4.73 -0.51
N ILE A 120 -16.24 -4.09 -0.20
CA ILE A 120 -16.05 -3.21 0.95
C ILE A 120 -15.78 -1.79 0.43
N PRO A 121 -16.51 -0.75 0.93
CA PRO A 121 -16.27 0.62 0.50
C PRO A 121 -14.90 1.12 0.95
N ALA A 122 -14.25 1.97 0.15
CA ALA A 122 -12.96 2.55 0.46
C ALA A 122 -13.02 4.07 0.46
N LEU A 123 -12.45 4.70 1.50
CA LEU A 123 -12.11 6.11 1.55
C LEU A 123 -10.66 6.28 1.10
N VAL A 124 -10.46 6.87 -0.06
CA VAL A 124 -9.13 7.28 -0.55
C VAL A 124 -8.84 8.68 -0.05
N VAL A 125 -7.73 8.88 0.65
CA VAL A 125 -7.45 10.14 1.36
C VAL A 125 -6.38 10.95 0.62
N ASP A 126 -6.66 12.24 0.42
CA ASP A 126 -5.65 13.24 0.08
C ASP A 126 -4.94 13.68 1.38
N TYR A 127 -3.85 13.00 1.73
CA TYR A 127 -3.01 13.42 2.84
C TYR A 127 -2.02 14.50 2.37
N PRO A 128 -1.52 15.39 3.27
CA PRO A 128 -0.56 16.44 2.90
C PRO A 128 0.71 15.86 2.27
N LEU A 129 1.05 16.30 1.07
CA LEU A 129 2.29 15.93 0.40
C LEU A 129 3.47 16.75 0.95
N ALA A 130 4.69 16.29 0.72
CA ALA A 130 5.91 16.91 1.23
C ALA A 130 6.14 18.36 0.74
N SER A 131 5.52 18.75 -0.37
CA SER A 131 5.46 20.16 -0.84
C SER A 131 4.54 21.04 0.00
N GLU A 132 3.61 20.45 0.74
CA GLU A 132 2.63 21.15 1.57
C GLU A 132 3.05 21.11 3.05
N ALA A 133 3.50 19.95 3.54
CA ALA A 133 3.99 19.77 4.90
C ALA A 133 4.88 18.52 5.02
N THR A 134 5.91 18.61 5.85
CA THR A 134 6.82 17.48 6.15
C THR A 134 6.24 16.56 7.24
N LEU A 135 6.95 15.46 7.54
CA LEU A 135 6.64 14.59 8.67
C LEU A 135 6.46 15.45 9.96
N PRO A 136 5.39 15.20 10.79
CA PRO A 136 4.46 14.08 10.78
C PRO A 136 3.10 14.34 10.10
N ALA A 137 2.97 15.29 9.19
CA ALA A 137 1.68 15.73 8.66
C ALA A 137 0.86 14.60 7.99
N ALA A 138 1.51 13.72 7.22
CA ALA A 138 0.81 12.60 6.57
C ALA A 138 0.31 11.54 7.58
N PRO A 139 1.09 11.07 8.57
CA PRO A 139 0.58 10.23 9.67
C PRO A 139 -0.57 10.86 10.44
N ASP A 140 -0.49 12.16 10.73
CA ASP A 140 -1.56 12.86 11.44
C ASP A 140 -2.85 12.95 10.62
N ALA A 141 -2.73 13.17 9.31
CA ALA A 141 -3.89 13.17 8.40
C ALA A 141 -4.51 11.77 8.28
N ALA A 142 -3.71 10.71 8.20
CA ALA A 142 -4.20 9.34 8.17
C ALA A 142 -4.95 8.98 9.47
N LYS A 143 -4.42 9.37 10.64
CA LYS A 143 -5.12 9.21 11.93
C LYS A 143 -6.39 10.05 12.00
N ALA A 144 -6.41 11.25 11.42
CA ALA A 144 -7.63 12.10 11.37
C ALA A 144 -8.70 11.43 10.49
N ALA A 145 -8.33 10.85 9.34
CA ALA A 145 -9.24 10.10 8.49
C ALA A 145 -9.80 8.86 9.18
N TRP A 146 -8.99 8.14 9.94
CA TRP A 146 -9.45 7.03 10.78
C TRP A 146 -10.48 7.48 11.81
N ARG A 147 -10.20 8.54 12.59
CA ARG A 147 -11.13 9.09 13.56
C ARG A 147 -12.45 9.52 12.92
N TRP A 148 -12.37 10.11 11.74
CA TRP A 148 -13.54 10.50 10.97
C TRP A 148 -14.38 9.29 10.56
N LEU A 149 -13.77 8.20 10.06
CA LEU A 149 -14.47 6.96 9.74
C LEU A 149 -15.19 6.38 10.98
N VAL A 150 -14.51 6.31 12.11
CA VAL A 150 -15.13 5.87 13.39
C VAL A 150 -16.32 6.75 13.76
N ALA A 151 -16.19 8.07 13.62
CA ALA A 151 -17.28 9.02 13.89
C ALA A 151 -18.48 8.88 12.91
N GLN A 152 -18.23 8.37 11.68
CA GLN A 152 -19.29 8.02 10.73
C GLN A 152 -19.97 6.67 11.02
N GLY A 153 -19.56 5.97 12.09
CA GLY A 153 -20.14 4.69 12.51
C GLY A 153 -19.51 3.45 11.89
N PHE A 154 -18.33 3.59 11.26
CA PHE A 154 -17.55 2.42 10.82
C PHE A 154 -16.82 1.81 12.03
N ASP A 155 -17.00 0.52 12.27
CA ASP A 155 -16.44 -0.22 13.40
C ASP A 155 -15.53 -1.38 12.98
N ARG A 156 -15.52 -1.72 11.70
CA ARG A 156 -14.60 -2.69 11.07
C ARG A 156 -13.88 -2.00 9.92
N ILE A 157 -12.62 -1.62 10.14
CA ILE A 157 -11.86 -0.82 9.19
C ILE A 157 -10.52 -1.49 8.93
N ALA A 158 -10.20 -1.73 7.65
CA ALA A 158 -8.86 -2.13 7.21
C ALA A 158 -8.09 -0.91 6.69
N VAL A 159 -6.77 -0.95 6.77
CA VAL A 159 -5.89 0.06 6.16
C VAL A 159 -5.17 -0.57 4.98
N VAL A 160 -5.26 0.07 3.82
CA VAL A 160 -4.69 -0.41 2.57
C VAL A 160 -3.88 0.70 1.91
N GLY A 161 -2.75 0.36 1.28
CA GLY A 161 -1.97 1.36 0.55
C GLY A 161 -0.86 0.74 -0.29
N ASP A 162 -0.28 1.55 -1.13
CA ASP A 162 0.80 1.17 -2.03
C ASP A 162 2.04 2.05 -1.86
N SER A 163 3.24 1.51 -2.06
CA SER A 163 4.50 2.27 -2.06
C SER A 163 4.67 3.11 -0.77
N ALA A 164 4.83 4.42 -0.90
CA ALA A 164 4.83 5.36 0.23
C ALA A 164 3.54 5.29 1.05
N GLY A 165 2.38 5.16 0.39
CA GLY A 165 1.10 4.94 1.06
C GLY A 165 1.02 3.59 1.77
N GLY A 166 1.72 2.57 1.27
CA GLY A 166 1.91 1.29 1.95
C GLY A 166 2.71 1.47 3.26
N GLY A 167 3.82 2.21 3.22
CA GLY A 167 4.58 2.59 4.41
C GLY A 167 3.72 3.39 5.41
N LEU A 168 3.00 4.40 4.92
CA LEU A 168 2.07 5.21 5.73
C LEU A 168 0.95 4.36 6.34
N SER A 169 0.47 3.34 5.64
CA SER A 169 -0.54 2.40 6.14
C SER A 169 0.00 1.62 7.35
N LEU A 170 1.22 1.13 7.27
CA LEU A 170 1.87 0.40 8.36
C LEU A 170 2.17 1.30 9.56
N VAL A 171 2.62 2.55 9.33
CA VAL A 171 2.74 3.58 10.38
C VAL A 171 1.38 3.83 11.04
N THR A 172 0.34 4.02 10.25
CA THR A 172 -1.01 4.29 10.77
C THR A 172 -1.51 3.14 11.63
N LEU A 173 -1.32 1.89 11.21
CA LEU A 173 -1.69 0.71 11.99
C LEU A 173 -0.93 0.66 13.34
N ALA A 174 0.38 0.90 13.35
CA ALA A 174 1.19 0.93 14.57
C ALA A 174 0.72 2.04 15.54
N GLU A 175 0.45 3.24 15.01
CA GLU A 175 -0.05 4.35 15.80
C GLU A 175 -1.45 4.06 16.40
N LEU A 176 -2.33 3.41 15.66
CA LEU A 176 -3.66 3.03 16.15
C LEU A 176 -3.61 1.92 17.23
N ILE A 177 -2.60 1.05 17.19
CA ILE A 177 -2.36 0.07 18.26
C ILE A 177 -1.78 0.77 19.50
N ARG A 178 -0.86 1.71 19.31
CA ARG A 178 -0.25 2.48 20.41
C ARG A 178 -1.26 3.43 21.09
N GLU A 179 -2.09 4.08 20.29
CA GLU A 179 -3.10 5.07 20.74
C GLU A 179 -4.49 4.71 20.15
N PRO A 180 -5.20 3.73 20.75
CA PRO A 180 -6.46 3.24 20.20
C PRO A 180 -7.53 4.33 20.07
N VAL A 181 -8.20 4.33 18.91
CA VAL A 181 -9.34 5.22 18.63
C VAL A 181 -10.47 4.40 18.03
N GLY A 182 -11.52 4.18 18.81
CA GLY A 182 -12.63 3.32 18.41
C GLY A 182 -12.26 1.84 18.38
N ALA A 183 -12.75 1.10 17.37
CA ALA A 183 -12.41 -0.30 17.19
C ALA A 183 -10.96 -0.47 16.74
N ALA A 184 -10.36 -1.62 17.04
CA ALA A 184 -9.05 -1.99 16.54
C ALA A 184 -9.09 -2.17 15.00
N PRO A 185 -7.97 -1.90 14.29
CA PRO A 185 -7.89 -2.18 12.86
C PRO A 185 -8.15 -3.66 12.55
N THR A 186 -8.96 -3.92 11.52
CA THR A 186 -9.37 -5.27 11.13
C THR A 186 -8.25 -6.01 10.40
N ALA A 187 -7.53 -5.32 9.50
CA ALA A 187 -6.46 -5.87 8.68
C ALA A 187 -5.60 -4.77 8.07
N GLY A 188 -4.41 -5.13 7.59
CA GLY A 188 -3.59 -4.31 6.72
C GLY A 188 -3.30 -5.02 5.39
N VAL A 189 -3.40 -4.30 4.27
CA VAL A 189 -2.96 -4.79 2.95
C VAL A 189 -2.05 -3.75 2.32
N VAL A 190 -0.83 -4.15 1.98
CA VAL A 190 0.15 -3.21 1.41
C VAL A 190 0.80 -3.78 0.15
N PHE A 191 0.88 -2.93 -0.87
CA PHE A 191 1.47 -3.23 -2.17
C PHE A 191 2.82 -2.53 -2.28
N SER A 192 3.91 -3.29 -2.43
CA SER A 192 5.26 -2.75 -2.56
C SER A 192 5.58 -1.67 -1.51
N PRO A 193 5.38 -1.92 -0.19
CA PRO A 193 5.44 -0.87 0.83
C PRO A 193 6.85 -0.30 1.01
N TRP A 194 6.98 1.03 1.09
CA TRP A 194 8.22 1.70 1.45
C TRP A 194 8.33 1.80 2.97
N THR A 195 9.11 0.92 3.58
CA THR A 195 9.20 0.76 5.04
C THR A 195 10.48 1.29 5.66
N ASP A 196 11.48 1.64 4.83
CA ASP A 196 12.84 2.03 5.26
C ASP A 196 13.35 3.26 4.50
N LEU A 197 13.08 4.45 5.03
CA LEU A 197 13.58 5.72 4.48
C LEU A 197 15.06 5.99 4.82
N ALA A 198 15.71 5.09 5.58
CA ALA A 198 17.15 5.11 5.83
C ALA A 198 17.94 4.31 4.76
N PHE A 199 17.26 3.65 3.81
CA PHE A 199 17.85 2.94 2.69
C PHE A 199 18.82 1.83 3.10
N THR A 200 18.49 1.04 4.12
CA THR A 200 19.38 0.00 4.66
C THR A 200 19.22 -1.35 3.97
N GLY A 201 18.13 -1.56 3.18
CA GLY A 201 17.88 -2.77 2.39
C GLY A 201 18.89 -2.94 1.25
N ALA A 202 19.27 -4.19 0.94
CA ALA A 202 20.21 -4.49 -0.13
C ALA A 202 19.60 -4.23 -1.52
N SER A 203 18.33 -4.62 -1.75
CA SER A 203 17.62 -4.41 -3.02
C SER A 203 17.54 -2.94 -3.42
N MET A 204 17.52 -2.03 -2.44
CA MET A 204 17.50 -0.59 -2.68
C MET A 204 18.72 -0.10 -3.47
N LYS A 205 19.89 -0.69 -3.22
CA LYS A 205 21.18 -0.30 -3.81
C LYS A 205 21.65 -1.25 -4.90
N ASP A 206 20.91 -2.32 -5.16
CA ASP A 206 21.26 -3.30 -6.18
C ASP A 206 21.10 -2.70 -7.57
N LEU A 207 22.24 -2.52 -8.26
CA LEU A 207 22.27 -1.96 -9.61
C LEU A 207 21.75 -2.94 -10.68
N THR A 208 21.56 -4.22 -10.33
CA THR A 208 20.96 -5.21 -11.24
C THR A 208 19.44 -5.14 -11.26
N VAL A 209 18.82 -4.50 -10.26
CA VAL A 209 17.39 -4.25 -10.22
C VAL A 209 17.06 -3.09 -11.17
N ALA A 210 16.52 -3.44 -12.32
CA ALA A 210 16.02 -2.49 -13.31
C ALA A 210 14.57 -2.11 -12.98
N ASP A 211 14.36 -1.39 -11.88
CA ASP A 211 13.04 -0.87 -11.54
C ASP A 211 12.65 0.23 -12.55
N PRO A 212 11.55 0.05 -13.31
CA PRO A 212 11.17 0.99 -14.37
C PRO A 212 10.50 2.27 -13.85
N LEU A 213 10.10 2.30 -12.58
CA LEU A 213 9.26 3.38 -12.01
C LEU A 213 10.00 4.20 -10.96
N ILE A 214 10.81 3.55 -10.10
CA ILE A 214 11.46 4.21 -8.97
C ILE A 214 12.97 4.02 -9.00
N GLY A 215 13.71 5.10 -9.29
CA GLY A 215 15.16 5.14 -9.19
C GLY A 215 15.63 5.45 -7.77
N TYR A 216 16.84 5.01 -7.42
CA TYR A 216 17.44 5.24 -6.10
C TYR A 216 17.52 6.74 -5.76
N GLU A 217 18.02 7.57 -6.69
CA GLU A 217 18.15 9.03 -6.51
C GLU A 217 16.80 9.72 -6.35
N TYR A 218 15.78 9.26 -7.10
CA TYR A 218 14.41 9.75 -6.96
C TYR A 218 13.86 9.46 -5.56
N LEU A 219 14.02 8.25 -5.06
CA LEU A 219 13.59 7.89 -3.71
C LEU A 219 14.32 8.70 -2.63
N GLN A 220 15.63 8.94 -2.80
CA GLN A 220 16.39 9.80 -1.89
C GLN A 220 15.86 11.24 -1.85
N ASP A 221 15.50 11.80 -3.02
CA ASP A 221 14.92 13.15 -3.09
C ASP A 221 13.52 13.19 -2.42
N CYS A 222 12.70 12.18 -2.64
CA CYS A 222 11.40 12.02 -1.98
C CYS A 222 11.56 11.94 -0.46
N ALA A 223 12.44 11.06 0.04
CA ALA A 223 12.71 10.91 1.47
C ALA A 223 13.17 12.23 2.10
N ARG A 224 14.13 12.91 1.47
CA ARG A 224 14.64 14.21 1.95
C ARG A 224 13.54 15.25 2.07
N LYS A 225 12.66 15.34 1.06
CA LYS A 225 11.52 16.27 1.05
C LYS A 225 10.50 15.94 2.15
N TYR A 226 10.18 14.65 2.31
CA TYR A 226 9.19 14.19 3.29
C TYR A 226 9.68 14.32 4.73
N LEU A 227 10.92 13.90 4.99
CA LEU A 227 11.51 13.91 6.33
C LEU A 227 11.76 15.36 6.83
N GLY A 228 12.18 16.27 5.94
CA GLY A 228 12.67 17.56 6.39
C GLY A 228 13.89 17.40 7.30
N ALA A 229 13.74 17.68 8.60
CA ALA A 229 14.77 17.51 9.62
C ALA A 229 14.61 16.24 10.48
N ALA A 230 13.61 15.40 10.21
CA ALA A 230 13.33 14.21 11.01
C ALA A 230 14.38 13.11 10.73
N ASP A 231 14.59 12.25 11.74
CA ASP A 231 15.44 11.07 11.60
C ASP A 231 14.80 10.05 10.67
N PRO A 232 15.50 9.56 9.62
CA PRO A 232 14.96 8.50 8.77
C PRO A 232 14.67 7.18 9.50
N HIS A 233 15.23 6.98 10.71
CA HIS A 233 14.90 5.81 11.55
C HIS A 233 13.72 6.06 12.50
N ASP A 234 13.12 7.25 12.49
CA ASP A 234 11.90 7.49 13.26
C ASP A 234 10.79 6.51 12.78
N PRO A 235 10.14 5.75 13.68
CA PRO A 235 9.04 4.85 13.33
C PRO A 235 7.88 5.51 12.58
N LEU A 236 7.67 6.82 12.73
CA LEU A 236 6.67 7.57 11.97
C LEU A 236 7.08 7.81 10.51
N ALA A 237 8.39 7.71 10.21
CA ALA A 237 8.93 7.78 8.87
C ALA A 237 9.11 6.39 8.27
N SER A 238 9.74 5.51 9.03
CA SER A 238 10.15 4.17 8.62
C SER A 238 9.57 3.12 9.57
N PRO A 239 8.41 2.56 9.24
CA PRO A 239 7.74 1.59 10.12
C PRO A 239 8.56 0.33 10.38
N LEU A 240 9.58 0.06 9.58
CA LEU A 240 10.54 -1.04 9.80
C LEU A 240 11.23 -0.98 11.17
N PHE A 241 11.44 0.22 11.72
CA PHE A 241 12.13 0.44 13.00
C PHE A 241 11.15 0.60 14.18
N GLY A 242 9.84 0.40 13.94
CA GLY A 242 8.81 0.54 14.95
C GLY A 242 8.56 -0.71 15.79
N ASP A 243 7.66 -0.57 16.76
CA ASP A 243 7.12 -1.71 17.50
C ASP A 243 5.94 -2.32 16.71
N LEU A 244 6.10 -3.56 16.27
CA LEU A 244 5.13 -4.26 15.43
C LEU A 244 4.18 -5.17 16.21
N ARG A 245 4.31 -5.23 17.54
CA ARG A 245 3.47 -6.08 18.39
C ARG A 245 2.03 -5.61 18.39
N GLY A 246 1.10 -6.56 18.24
CA GLY A 246 -0.33 -6.28 18.29
C GLY A 246 -0.93 -5.73 17.00
N LEU A 247 -0.15 -5.62 15.92
CA LEU A 247 -0.69 -5.30 14.59
C LEU A 247 -1.74 -6.32 14.16
N PRO A 248 -2.75 -5.92 13.40
CA PRO A 248 -3.74 -6.83 12.82
C PRO A 248 -3.09 -7.76 11.79
N PRO A 249 -3.80 -8.79 11.30
CA PRO A 249 -3.33 -9.59 10.18
C PRO A 249 -2.91 -8.73 8.99
N LEU A 250 -1.78 -9.05 8.36
CA LEU A 250 -1.19 -8.31 7.25
C LEU A 250 -1.09 -9.18 6.00
N LEU A 251 -1.46 -8.61 4.85
CA LEU A 251 -1.05 -9.08 3.53
C LEU A 251 -0.06 -8.08 2.95
N ILE A 252 1.10 -8.58 2.54
CA ILE A 252 2.16 -7.80 1.89
C ILE A 252 2.40 -8.42 0.52
N GLN A 253 2.28 -7.63 -0.55
CA GLN A 253 2.59 -8.06 -1.92
C GLN A 253 3.72 -7.23 -2.50
N VAL A 254 4.66 -7.89 -3.18
CA VAL A 254 5.85 -7.24 -3.74
C VAL A 254 6.33 -7.98 -4.99
N GLY A 255 6.90 -7.27 -5.95
CA GLY A 255 7.58 -7.84 -7.09
C GLY A 255 9.05 -8.20 -6.80
N THR A 256 9.66 -9.08 -7.61
CA THR A 256 11.11 -9.33 -7.48
C THR A 256 11.95 -8.26 -8.16
N ASP A 257 11.38 -7.55 -9.15
CA ASP A 257 12.10 -6.61 -9.99
C ASP A 257 11.85 -5.16 -9.57
N GLU A 258 11.87 -4.92 -8.24
CA GLU A 258 11.70 -3.60 -7.65
C GLU A 258 12.66 -3.34 -6.49
N ARG A 259 12.91 -2.06 -6.21
CA ARG A 259 13.84 -1.64 -5.16
C ARG A 259 13.33 -1.90 -3.75
N LEU A 260 12.01 -1.96 -3.54
CA LEU A 260 11.38 -2.15 -2.23
C LEU A 260 11.17 -3.62 -1.85
N LEU A 261 11.78 -4.56 -2.60
CA LEU A 261 11.69 -5.99 -2.28
C LEU A 261 12.16 -6.30 -0.84
N ASP A 262 13.31 -5.76 -0.44
CA ASP A 262 13.83 -5.98 0.91
C ASP A 262 13.04 -5.22 1.98
N ASP A 263 12.45 -4.08 1.66
CA ASP A 263 11.52 -3.36 2.54
C ASP A 263 10.36 -4.27 2.94
N ALA A 264 9.71 -4.87 1.94
CA ALA A 264 8.58 -5.79 2.15
C ALA A 264 8.99 -7.05 2.92
N ARG A 265 10.09 -7.71 2.53
CA ARG A 265 10.57 -8.95 3.15
C ARG A 265 10.98 -8.74 4.60
N ARG A 266 11.80 -7.73 4.87
CA ARG A 266 12.29 -7.41 6.21
C ARG A 266 11.16 -7.03 7.15
N TYR A 267 10.19 -6.24 6.65
CA TYR A 267 9.02 -5.90 7.44
C TYR A 267 8.17 -7.13 7.76
N ALA A 268 7.92 -8.00 6.79
CA ALA A 268 7.19 -9.25 7.00
C ALA A 268 7.87 -10.16 8.04
N ASP A 269 9.20 -10.30 7.95
CA ASP A 269 9.99 -11.10 8.90
C ASP A 269 9.89 -10.52 10.32
N LEU A 270 10.08 -9.21 10.50
CA LEU A 270 9.99 -8.54 11.81
C LEU A 270 8.58 -8.60 12.39
N ALA A 271 7.53 -8.40 11.58
CA ALA A 271 6.15 -8.50 12.01
C ALA A 271 5.82 -9.94 12.46
N THR A 272 6.30 -10.95 11.72
CA THR A 272 6.17 -12.36 12.12
C THR A 272 6.87 -12.64 13.45
N LEU A 273 8.10 -12.14 13.64
CA LEU A 273 8.84 -12.26 14.90
C LEU A 273 8.13 -11.56 16.07
N ALA A 274 7.40 -10.48 15.78
CA ALA A 274 6.58 -9.78 16.77
C ALA A 274 5.24 -10.48 17.07
N GLY A 275 4.95 -11.62 16.43
CA GLY A 275 3.75 -12.43 16.64
C GLY A 275 2.55 -12.00 15.80
N VAL A 276 2.75 -11.22 14.73
CA VAL A 276 1.71 -10.82 13.79
C VAL A 276 1.49 -11.91 12.75
N SER A 277 0.23 -12.16 12.38
CA SER A 277 -0.11 -13.02 11.24
C SER A 277 0.21 -12.30 9.94
N VAL A 278 1.16 -12.79 9.15
CA VAL A 278 1.60 -12.16 7.90
C VAL A 278 1.48 -13.13 6.73
N GLU A 279 0.82 -12.69 5.67
CA GLU A 279 0.89 -13.31 4.36
C GLU A 279 1.79 -12.43 3.47
N LEU A 280 2.98 -12.95 3.09
CA LEU A 280 3.88 -12.31 2.14
C LEU A 280 3.78 -13.01 0.79
N GLU A 281 3.33 -12.30 -0.24
CA GLU A 281 3.30 -12.78 -1.61
C GLU A 281 4.36 -12.06 -2.45
N ILE A 282 5.35 -12.82 -2.96
CA ILE A 282 6.44 -12.31 -3.80
C ILE A 282 6.19 -12.78 -5.24
N PHE A 283 6.02 -11.83 -6.16
CA PHE A 283 5.68 -12.09 -7.55
C PHE A 283 6.94 -11.99 -8.44
N GLU A 284 7.30 -13.11 -9.05
CA GLU A 284 8.50 -13.20 -9.89
C GLU A 284 8.40 -12.29 -11.12
N GLY A 285 9.44 -11.48 -11.37
CA GLY A 285 9.55 -10.62 -12.53
C GLY A 285 8.59 -9.42 -12.55
N MET A 286 7.82 -9.19 -11.49
CA MET A 286 6.94 -8.03 -11.41
C MET A 286 7.69 -6.81 -10.91
N HIS A 287 7.32 -5.65 -11.48
CA HIS A 287 7.81 -4.33 -11.13
C HIS A 287 7.03 -3.72 -9.95
N HIS A 288 7.47 -2.55 -9.52
CA HIS A 288 6.90 -1.79 -8.39
C HIS A 288 5.42 -1.48 -8.60
N VAL A 289 4.57 -1.86 -7.64
CA VAL A 289 3.11 -1.68 -7.64
C VAL A 289 2.45 -2.20 -8.93
N PHE A 290 2.90 -3.35 -9.44
CA PHE A 290 2.36 -3.98 -10.66
C PHE A 290 0.85 -4.21 -10.61
N GLN A 291 0.24 -4.19 -9.43
CA GLN A 291 -1.21 -4.31 -9.24
C GLN A 291 -2.01 -3.22 -9.96
N LEU A 292 -1.39 -2.08 -10.28
CA LEU A 292 -2.01 -1.01 -11.09
C LEU A 292 -2.35 -1.47 -12.52
N ASP A 293 -1.64 -2.46 -13.05
CA ASP A 293 -1.69 -2.87 -14.44
C ASP A 293 -2.73 -3.95 -14.76
N VAL A 294 -3.87 -3.90 -14.09
CA VAL A 294 -4.98 -4.88 -14.28
C VAL A 294 -5.49 -4.97 -15.73
N ALA A 295 -5.32 -3.92 -16.52
CA ALA A 295 -5.69 -3.90 -17.93
C ALA A 295 -4.78 -4.79 -18.79
N HIS A 296 -3.54 -5.00 -18.33
CA HIS A 296 -2.47 -5.59 -19.13
C HIS A 296 -2.00 -6.95 -18.60
N LEU A 297 -1.94 -7.12 -17.26
CA LEU A 297 -1.36 -8.28 -16.61
C LEU A 297 -2.43 -9.14 -15.91
N GLU A 298 -2.38 -10.45 -16.15
CA GLU A 298 -3.19 -11.42 -15.41
C GLU A 298 -2.70 -11.54 -13.97
N THR A 299 -1.39 -11.44 -13.76
CA THR A 299 -0.75 -11.43 -12.45
C THR A 299 -1.28 -10.29 -11.58
N SER A 300 -1.49 -9.09 -12.15
CA SER A 300 -2.10 -7.95 -11.43
C SER A 300 -3.53 -8.26 -10.97
N ARG A 301 -4.33 -8.87 -11.86
CA ARG A 301 -5.69 -9.29 -11.51
C ARG A 301 -5.69 -10.34 -10.40
N ALA A 302 -4.84 -11.37 -10.52
CA ALA A 302 -4.72 -12.42 -9.52
C ALA A 302 -4.24 -11.90 -8.15
N ALA A 303 -3.30 -10.95 -8.15
CA ALA A 303 -2.83 -10.29 -6.93
C ALA A 303 -3.96 -9.52 -6.23
N LEU A 304 -4.76 -8.77 -6.99
CA LEU A 304 -5.92 -8.06 -6.42
C LEU A 304 -7.05 -9.01 -5.98
N ASP A 305 -7.23 -10.16 -6.65
CA ASP A 305 -8.19 -11.18 -6.22
C ASP A 305 -7.76 -11.80 -4.88
N SER A 306 -6.45 -12.07 -4.70
CA SER A 306 -5.85 -12.52 -3.43
C SER A 306 -6.06 -11.47 -2.33
N ALA A 307 -5.73 -10.20 -2.59
CA ALA A 307 -5.91 -9.12 -1.63
C ALA A 307 -7.39 -8.94 -1.21
N ALA A 308 -8.31 -9.02 -2.16
CA ALA A 308 -9.73 -8.94 -1.88
C ALA A 308 -10.22 -10.15 -1.06
N GLN A 309 -9.71 -11.35 -1.33
CA GLN A 309 -10.05 -12.53 -0.54
C GLN A 309 -9.53 -12.43 0.90
N PHE A 310 -8.29 -11.96 1.08
CA PHE A 310 -7.72 -11.68 2.39
C PHE A 310 -8.58 -10.68 3.18
N LEU A 311 -8.96 -9.57 2.56
CA LEU A 311 -9.86 -8.59 3.17
C LEU A 311 -11.21 -9.22 3.57
N ARG A 312 -11.88 -9.95 2.67
CA ARG A 312 -13.13 -10.63 2.99
C ARG A 312 -12.99 -11.56 4.18
N ASN A 313 -11.93 -12.37 4.22
CA ASN A 313 -11.67 -13.29 5.33
C ASN A 313 -11.51 -12.53 6.65
N ALA A 314 -10.71 -11.47 6.68
CA ALA A 314 -10.50 -10.65 7.86
C ALA A 314 -11.79 -9.99 8.35
N PHE A 315 -12.62 -9.49 7.43
CA PHE A 315 -13.91 -8.88 7.77
C PHE A 315 -14.97 -9.91 8.20
N ASP A 316 -14.87 -11.16 7.77
CA ASP A 316 -15.77 -12.25 8.19
C ASP A 316 -15.27 -12.97 9.47
N GLY A 317 -14.09 -12.59 10.00
CA GLY A 317 -13.51 -13.17 11.21
C GLY A 317 -12.96 -14.59 11.00
N ARG A 318 -12.43 -14.86 9.79
CA ARG A 318 -11.89 -16.18 9.39
C ARG A 318 -10.37 -16.17 9.37
#